data_2a8fb9932546007fd8a2d9a6408f56a2
#
_entry.id   2a8fb9932546007fd8a2d9a6408f56a2
#
_cell.length_a   1.000
_cell.length_b   1.000
_cell.length_c   1.000
_cell.angle_alpha   90.00
_cell.angle_beta   90.00
_cell.angle_gamma   90.00
#
_symmetry.space_group_name_H-M   'P 1'
#
loop_
_entity.id
_entity.type
_entity.pdbx_description
1 polymer ?
#
loop_
_entity_poly.entity_id
_entity_poly.type
_entity_poly.pdbx_seq_one_letter_code
_entity_poly.pdbx_strand_id
1 'polypeptide(L)'
;RQMCIRDRALAESPVPVKLQLGKEGLGAGNRPERAREAAEESIEDVKGMLNDGCKMVFITAGMGGGTGTGAAPIIAKTAKDMDILTVGIVTIPFLFEGNRKIDQALDGVEKMSQHVDALLVINNERLRDIYSDFSVMNAFGKADDTLSIAAKSIAEIITIRGTINLDFNDVKTVLKDGGVAIMSTGYGKGESRVSQAINDALHSPLLNNNDIFNSKKILFNI
;
A
#
# COMPACT_ATOMS: atom_id res chain seq x y z
N ARG A 1 6.15 -3.36 -11.44
CA ARG A 1 7.43 -4.00 -11.05
C ARG A 1 7.21 -4.83 -9.80
N GLN A 2 7.69 -6.04 -9.78
CA GLN A 2 7.60 -6.90 -8.62
C GLN A 2 8.99 -7.25 -8.12
N MET A 3 9.19 -7.15 -6.81
CA MET A 3 10.41 -7.55 -6.13
C MET A 3 10.09 -8.66 -5.15
N CYS A 4 10.83 -9.74 -5.17
CA CYS A 4 10.64 -10.88 -4.29
C CYS A 4 11.97 -11.61 -4.05
N ILE A 5 12.11 -12.24 -2.89
CA ILE A 5 13.27 -13.10 -2.59
C ILE A 5 13.07 -14.50 -3.22
N ARG A 6 11.80 -14.90 -3.40
CA ARG A 6 11.48 -16.23 -3.91
C ARG A 6 11.38 -16.22 -5.43
N ASP A 7 12.28 -16.94 -6.11
CA ASP A 7 12.38 -17.09 -7.57
C ASP A 7 11.09 -17.62 -8.21
N ARG A 8 10.49 -18.68 -7.65
CA ARG A 8 9.23 -19.26 -8.14
C ARG A 8 8.07 -18.28 -8.12
N ALA A 9 7.94 -17.49 -7.06
CA ALA A 9 6.87 -16.48 -6.99
C ALA A 9 7.03 -15.39 -8.05
N LEU A 10 8.28 -15.03 -8.39
CA LEU A 10 8.56 -14.12 -9.50
C LEU A 10 8.25 -14.75 -10.85
N ALA A 11 8.57 -16.04 -11.04
CA ALA A 11 8.33 -16.73 -12.32
C ALA A 11 6.84 -16.78 -12.67
N GLU A 12 5.98 -17.04 -11.66
CA GLU A 12 4.53 -17.14 -11.81
C GLU A 12 3.82 -15.77 -11.94
N SER A 13 4.50 -14.69 -11.61
CA SER A 13 3.91 -13.35 -11.64
C SER A 13 3.64 -12.87 -13.06
N PRO A 14 2.47 -12.29 -13.36
CA PRO A 14 2.16 -11.66 -14.64
C PRO A 14 2.86 -10.30 -14.84
N VAL A 15 3.50 -9.76 -13.81
CA VAL A 15 4.15 -8.44 -13.87
C VAL A 15 5.37 -8.50 -14.79
N PRO A 16 5.49 -7.59 -15.79
CA PRO A 16 6.52 -7.68 -16.81
C PRO A 16 7.95 -7.41 -16.30
N VAL A 17 8.09 -6.54 -15.30
CA VAL A 17 9.40 -6.20 -14.73
C VAL A 17 9.53 -6.83 -13.36
N LYS A 18 10.51 -7.70 -13.22
CA LYS A 18 10.73 -8.52 -12.02
C LYS A 18 12.16 -8.35 -11.53
N LEU A 19 12.34 -8.29 -10.22
CA LEU A 19 13.65 -8.26 -9.58
C LEU A 19 13.67 -9.28 -8.43
N GLN A 20 14.59 -10.20 -8.48
CA GLN A 20 14.89 -11.08 -7.35
C GLN A 20 15.74 -10.31 -6.35
N LEU A 21 15.35 -10.33 -5.08
CA LEU A 21 16.11 -9.76 -3.99
C LEU A 21 17.00 -10.85 -3.37
N GLY A 22 18.29 -10.54 -3.23
CA GLY A 22 19.30 -11.49 -2.77
C GLY A 22 19.65 -12.56 -3.80
N LYS A 23 20.75 -13.25 -3.57
CA LYS A 23 21.35 -14.20 -4.52
C LYS A 23 20.77 -15.61 -4.46
N GLU A 24 20.21 -16.00 -3.31
CA GLU A 24 19.85 -17.41 -3.06
C GLU A 24 18.48 -17.84 -3.62
N GLY A 25 17.53 -16.92 -3.83
CA GLY A 25 16.20 -17.24 -4.35
C GLY A 25 15.29 -18.09 -3.43
N LEU A 26 15.76 -18.42 -2.23
CA LEU A 26 15.08 -19.38 -1.34
C LEU A 26 13.92 -18.83 -0.53
N GLY A 27 13.69 -17.52 -0.58
CA GLY A 27 12.68 -16.82 0.22
C GLY A 27 13.15 -16.52 1.64
N ALA A 28 12.45 -15.61 2.31
CA ALA A 28 12.83 -15.12 3.64
C ALA A 28 12.53 -16.09 4.80
N GLY A 29 11.78 -17.17 4.55
CA GLY A 29 11.41 -18.11 5.61
C GLY A 29 10.63 -17.47 6.77
N ASN A 30 9.78 -16.49 6.48
CA ASN A 30 9.05 -15.68 7.47
C ASN A 30 9.96 -14.93 8.47
N ARG A 31 11.18 -14.57 8.05
CA ARG A 31 12.16 -13.79 8.82
C ARG A 31 12.41 -12.45 8.16
N PRO A 32 11.91 -11.33 8.72
CA PRO A 32 12.09 -9.99 8.15
C PRO A 32 13.56 -9.60 7.99
N GLU A 33 14.43 -10.01 8.91
CA GLU A 33 15.86 -9.71 8.89
C GLU A 33 16.52 -10.21 7.61
N ARG A 34 16.21 -11.46 7.21
CA ARG A 34 16.73 -12.02 5.95
C ARG A 34 16.23 -11.25 4.72
N ALA A 35 14.98 -10.80 4.76
CA ALA A 35 14.42 -10.02 3.68
C ALA A 35 15.04 -8.63 3.58
N ARG A 36 15.35 -8.04 4.73
CA ARG A 36 16.08 -6.77 4.80
C ARG A 36 17.47 -6.91 4.20
N GLU A 37 18.25 -7.89 4.65
CA GLU A 37 19.58 -8.17 4.13
C GLU A 37 19.58 -8.40 2.62
N ALA A 38 18.65 -9.21 2.11
CA ALA A 38 18.49 -9.45 0.68
C ALA A 38 18.13 -8.18 -0.12
N ALA A 39 17.33 -7.29 0.46
CA ALA A 39 17.02 -6.01 -0.18
C ALA A 39 18.23 -5.06 -0.16
N GLU A 40 19.00 -5.03 0.93
CA GLU A 40 20.24 -4.26 1.06
C GLU A 40 21.30 -4.74 0.05
N GLU A 41 21.44 -6.05 -0.15
CA GLU A 41 22.34 -6.63 -1.17
C GLU A 41 21.95 -6.22 -2.60
N SER A 42 20.67 -6.05 -2.86
CA SER A 42 20.13 -5.71 -4.20
C SER A 42 19.84 -4.23 -4.37
N ILE A 43 20.38 -3.36 -3.50
CA ILE A 43 20.01 -1.95 -3.45
C ILE A 43 20.31 -1.20 -4.75
N GLU A 44 21.42 -1.52 -5.41
CA GLU A 44 21.81 -0.87 -6.67
C GLU A 44 20.88 -1.29 -7.82
N ASP A 45 20.42 -2.53 -7.85
CA ASP A 45 19.43 -3.00 -8.82
C ASP A 45 18.08 -2.29 -8.59
N VAL A 46 17.69 -2.12 -7.32
CA VAL A 46 16.47 -1.37 -6.94
C VAL A 46 16.58 0.09 -7.42
N LYS A 47 17.71 0.75 -7.19
CA LYS A 47 17.97 2.12 -7.68
C LYS A 47 17.91 2.17 -9.20
N GLY A 48 18.53 1.22 -9.89
CA GLY A 48 18.48 1.12 -11.34
C GLY A 48 17.07 1.00 -11.88
N MET A 49 16.21 0.23 -11.20
CA MET A 49 14.80 0.11 -11.57
C MET A 49 13.99 1.40 -11.33
N LEU A 50 14.34 2.20 -10.34
CA LEU A 50 13.64 3.45 -10.00
C LEU A 50 14.16 4.64 -10.79
N ASN A 51 15.36 4.56 -11.39
CA ASN A 51 16.04 5.65 -12.09
C ASN A 51 15.60 5.79 -13.56
N ASP A 52 14.31 5.73 -13.83
CA ASP A 52 13.71 5.89 -15.16
C ASP A 52 12.91 7.21 -15.32
N GLY A 53 13.20 8.21 -14.48
CA GLY A 53 12.45 9.45 -14.42
C GLY A 53 11.17 9.34 -13.60
N CYS A 54 11.04 8.29 -12.80
CA CYS A 54 9.91 8.07 -11.90
C CYS A 54 9.80 9.19 -10.87
N LYS A 55 8.66 9.87 -10.81
CA LYS A 55 8.40 10.95 -9.85
C LYS A 55 7.61 10.48 -8.63
N MET A 56 6.94 9.34 -8.73
CA MET A 56 6.12 8.75 -7.68
C MET A 56 6.18 7.23 -7.74
N VAL A 57 6.23 6.59 -6.60
CA VAL A 57 6.19 5.14 -6.49
C VAL A 57 5.17 4.70 -5.43
N PHE A 58 4.38 3.69 -5.79
CA PHE A 58 3.56 2.94 -4.84
C PHE A 58 4.31 1.68 -4.42
N ILE A 59 4.47 1.50 -3.12
CA ILE A 59 5.07 0.30 -2.55
C ILE A 59 3.96 -0.46 -1.83
N THR A 60 3.53 -1.56 -2.44
CA THR A 60 2.49 -2.41 -1.88
C THR A 60 3.09 -3.66 -1.25
N ALA A 61 2.70 -3.97 -0.02
CA ALA A 61 3.20 -5.14 0.68
C ALA A 61 2.20 -5.67 1.71
N GLY A 62 2.06 -7.00 1.77
CA GLY A 62 1.45 -7.67 2.92
C GLY A 62 2.45 -7.73 4.07
N MET A 63 2.11 -7.12 5.20
CA MET A 63 2.91 -7.18 6.42
C MET A 63 2.66 -8.48 7.20
N GLY A 64 3.55 -8.82 8.12
CA GLY A 64 3.47 -10.04 8.92
C GLY A 64 4.19 -11.25 8.31
N GLY A 65 4.63 -11.17 7.04
CA GLY A 65 5.54 -12.11 6.41
C GLY A 65 6.99 -11.64 6.43
N GLY A 66 7.91 -12.43 5.87
CA GLY A 66 9.32 -12.06 5.81
C GLY A 66 9.58 -10.93 4.79
N THR A 67 9.19 -11.15 3.53
CA THR A 67 9.55 -10.24 2.41
C THR A 67 8.91 -8.87 2.56
N GLY A 68 7.59 -8.79 2.74
CA GLY A 68 6.88 -7.51 2.87
C GLY A 68 7.38 -6.70 4.07
N THR A 69 7.47 -7.34 5.24
CA THR A 69 7.86 -6.69 6.49
C THR A 69 9.32 -6.22 6.48
N GLY A 70 10.23 -7.01 5.87
CA GLY A 70 11.67 -6.71 5.91
C GLY A 70 12.16 -5.87 4.72
N ALA A 71 11.75 -6.21 3.50
CA ALA A 71 12.27 -5.57 2.29
C ALA A 71 11.56 -4.26 1.94
N ALA A 72 10.24 -4.15 2.16
CA ALA A 72 9.50 -2.97 1.76
C ALA A 72 10.01 -1.66 2.40
N PRO A 73 10.36 -1.60 3.70
CA PRO A 73 10.93 -0.39 4.28
C PRO A 73 12.27 0.02 3.66
N ILE A 74 13.12 -0.94 3.26
CA ILE A 74 14.40 -0.66 2.61
C ILE A 74 14.19 -0.07 1.21
N ILE A 75 13.26 -0.65 0.45
CA ILE A 75 12.88 -0.14 -0.87
C ILE A 75 12.27 1.26 -0.75
N ALA A 76 11.41 1.48 0.26
CA ALA A 76 10.80 2.78 0.51
C ALA A 76 11.85 3.84 0.84
N LYS A 77 12.79 3.52 1.73
CA LYS A 77 13.91 4.40 2.06
C LYS A 77 14.71 4.76 0.81
N THR A 78 15.03 3.77 -0.02
CA THR A 78 15.79 3.99 -1.25
C THR A 78 15.05 4.94 -2.21
N ALA A 79 13.75 4.76 -2.39
CA ALA A 79 12.94 5.63 -3.23
C ALA A 79 12.88 7.07 -2.68
N LYS A 80 12.70 7.23 -1.36
CA LYS A 80 12.68 8.52 -0.69
C LYS A 80 14.02 9.23 -0.76
N ASP A 81 15.14 8.51 -0.61
CA ASP A 81 16.50 9.04 -0.74
C ASP A 81 16.81 9.52 -2.18
N MET A 82 16.06 9.02 -3.17
CA MET A 82 16.11 9.47 -4.58
C MET A 82 15.13 10.64 -4.89
N ASP A 83 14.53 11.27 -3.88
CA ASP A 83 13.49 12.32 -3.98
C ASP A 83 12.26 11.90 -4.82
N ILE A 84 11.93 10.62 -4.82
CA ILE A 84 10.72 10.08 -5.43
C ILE A 84 9.60 10.12 -4.39
N LEU A 85 8.44 10.70 -4.73
CA LEU A 85 7.26 10.68 -3.86
C LEU A 85 6.87 9.22 -3.57
N THR A 86 7.03 8.81 -2.30
CA THR A 86 6.90 7.41 -1.91
C THR A 86 5.63 7.19 -1.11
N VAL A 87 4.71 6.41 -1.65
CA VAL A 87 3.44 6.04 -1.00
C VAL A 87 3.46 4.55 -0.67
N GLY A 88 3.35 4.25 0.62
CA GLY A 88 3.19 2.88 1.10
C GLY A 88 1.71 2.49 1.16
N ILE A 89 1.37 1.32 0.66
CA ILE A 89 0.04 0.72 0.82
C ILE A 89 0.25 -0.69 1.36
N VAL A 90 -0.07 -0.89 2.63
CA VAL A 90 0.25 -2.13 3.33
C VAL A 90 -0.97 -2.75 3.98
N THR A 91 -0.97 -4.08 4.10
CA THR A 91 -2.04 -4.80 4.80
C THR A 91 -1.55 -5.38 6.10
N ILE A 92 -2.41 -5.34 7.14
CA ILE A 92 -2.24 -6.10 8.38
C ILE A 92 -2.98 -7.44 8.23
N PRO A 93 -2.38 -8.57 8.64
CA PRO A 93 -2.96 -9.90 8.52
C PRO A 93 -4.33 -10.03 9.22
N PHE A 94 -5.09 -11.04 8.80
CA PHE A 94 -6.30 -11.46 9.50
C PHE A 94 -6.00 -12.03 10.87
N LEU A 95 -6.95 -11.95 11.81
CA LEU A 95 -6.81 -12.52 13.16
C LEU A 95 -6.54 -14.03 13.15
N PHE A 96 -7.13 -14.76 12.19
CA PHE A 96 -6.91 -16.21 12.07
C PHE A 96 -5.49 -16.59 11.63
N GLU A 97 -4.69 -15.65 11.15
CA GLU A 97 -3.28 -15.90 10.80
C GLU A 97 -2.36 -15.95 12.02
N GLY A 98 -2.84 -15.51 13.16
CA GLY A 98 -2.20 -15.61 14.47
C GLY A 98 -1.48 -14.34 14.92
N ASN A 99 -1.46 -14.12 16.23
CA ASN A 99 -0.94 -12.90 16.88
C ASN A 99 0.50 -12.59 16.50
N ARG A 100 1.36 -13.62 16.39
CA ARG A 100 2.77 -13.41 16.01
C ARG A 100 2.93 -12.70 14.66
N LYS A 101 2.06 -13.02 13.68
CA LYS A 101 2.09 -12.33 12.39
C LYS A 101 1.58 -10.89 12.50
N ILE A 102 0.61 -10.67 13.36
CA ILE A 102 0.06 -9.33 13.61
C ILE A 102 1.12 -8.44 14.27
N ASP A 103 1.78 -8.93 15.32
CA ASP A 103 2.86 -8.20 16.00
C ASP A 103 3.99 -7.86 15.01
N GLN A 104 4.42 -8.85 14.20
CA GLN A 104 5.41 -8.64 13.15
C GLN A 104 4.95 -7.64 12.09
N ALA A 105 3.65 -7.61 11.78
CA ALA A 105 3.08 -6.65 10.84
C ALA A 105 3.11 -5.23 11.40
N LEU A 106 2.76 -5.06 12.67
CA LEU A 106 2.79 -3.75 13.33
C LEU A 106 4.21 -3.17 13.38
N ASP A 107 5.21 -3.99 13.71
CA ASP A 107 6.63 -3.60 13.65
C ASP A 107 7.03 -3.18 12.22
N GLY A 108 6.53 -3.89 11.20
CA GLY A 108 6.75 -3.57 9.80
C GLY A 108 6.10 -2.27 9.37
N VAL A 109 4.88 -2.01 9.82
CA VAL A 109 4.14 -0.76 9.59
C VAL A 109 4.88 0.43 10.22
N GLU A 110 5.36 0.28 11.45
CA GLU A 110 6.14 1.32 12.13
C GLU A 110 7.42 1.66 11.35
N LYS A 111 8.19 0.65 10.94
CA LYS A 111 9.39 0.85 10.13
C LYS A 111 9.07 1.48 8.78
N MET A 112 7.98 1.05 8.12
CA MET A 112 7.55 1.61 6.85
C MET A 112 7.17 3.08 6.96
N SER A 113 6.49 3.47 8.04
CA SER A 113 6.02 4.85 8.26
C SER A 113 7.16 5.86 8.32
N GLN A 114 8.36 5.44 8.73
CA GLN A 114 9.55 6.29 8.80
C GLN A 114 10.16 6.60 7.42
N HIS A 115 9.84 5.79 6.42
CA HIS A 115 10.49 5.81 5.11
C HIS A 115 9.57 6.11 3.93
N VAL A 116 8.31 6.44 4.19
CA VAL A 116 7.36 6.87 3.17
C VAL A 116 6.89 8.31 3.40
N ASP A 117 6.34 8.94 2.38
CA ASP A 117 5.69 10.25 2.50
C ASP A 117 4.25 10.11 3.00
N ALA A 118 3.55 9.09 2.49
CA ALA A 118 2.23 8.72 2.95
C ALA A 118 2.11 7.21 3.10
N LEU A 119 1.47 6.76 4.17
CA LEU A 119 1.26 5.34 4.47
C LEU A 119 -0.22 5.05 4.62
N LEU A 120 -0.76 4.24 3.72
CA LEU A 120 -2.10 3.68 3.82
C LEU A 120 -2.00 2.28 4.44
N VAL A 121 -2.65 2.09 5.57
CA VAL A 121 -2.68 0.81 6.28
C VAL A 121 -4.08 0.21 6.19
N ILE A 122 -4.19 -0.95 5.57
CA ILE A 122 -5.44 -1.69 5.41
C ILE A 122 -5.45 -2.84 6.41
N ASN A 123 -6.41 -2.84 7.32
CA ASN A 123 -6.62 -3.95 8.24
C ASN A 123 -7.52 -4.99 7.57
N ASN A 124 -6.96 -6.15 7.21
CA ASN A 124 -7.69 -7.21 6.53
C ASN A 124 -8.90 -7.71 7.35
N GLU A 125 -8.85 -7.66 8.67
CA GLU A 125 -9.98 -8.08 9.51
C GLU A 125 -11.23 -7.21 9.26
N ARG A 126 -11.07 -5.94 8.91
CA ARG A 126 -12.19 -5.05 8.56
C ARG A 126 -12.92 -5.42 7.28
N LEU A 127 -12.27 -6.19 6.41
CA LEU A 127 -12.92 -6.68 5.19
C LEU A 127 -14.06 -7.66 5.51
N ARG A 128 -14.02 -8.33 6.66
CA ARG A 128 -15.11 -9.19 7.13
C ARG A 128 -16.38 -8.42 7.45
N ASP A 129 -16.24 -7.16 7.86
CA ASP A 129 -17.40 -6.29 8.14
C ASP A 129 -18.07 -5.82 6.83
N ILE A 130 -17.33 -5.81 5.72
CA ILE A 130 -17.79 -5.32 4.41
C ILE A 130 -18.45 -6.43 3.59
N TYR A 131 -17.90 -7.63 3.66
CA TYR A 131 -18.32 -8.75 2.81
C TYR A 131 -19.07 -9.80 3.65
N SER A 132 -20.39 -9.94 3.41
CA SER A 132 -21.23 -10.89 4.13
C SER A 132 -20.91 -12.36 3.84
N ASP A 133 -20.31 -12.64 2.68
CA ASP A 133 -20.02 -14.01 2.20
C ASP A 133 -18.50 -14.26 2.21
N PHE A 134 -17.92 -14.14 3.40
CA PHE A 134 -16.48 -14.12 3.60
C PHE A 134 -15.94 -15.53 3.91
N SER A 135 -15.56 -16.27 2.89
CA SER A 135 -14.82 -17.52 3.07
C SER A 135 -13.32 -17.26 3.16
N VAL A 136 -12.59 -18.14 3.88
CA VAL A 136 -11.11 -18.04 3.96
C VAL A 136 -10.46 -18.06 2.58
N MET A 137 -11.02 -18.83 1.64
CA MET A 137 -10.51 -18.90 0.26
C MET A 137 -10.62 -17.54 -0.48
N ASN A 138 -11.67 -16.77 -0.19
CA ASN A 138 -11.90 -15.48 -0.83
C ASN A 138 -11.24 -14.31 -0.09
N ALA A 139 -10.86 -14.52 1.18
CA ALA A 139 -10.34 -13.48 2.05
C ALA A 139 -9.11 -12.78 1.48
N PHE A 140 -8.13 -13.56 1.04
CA PHE A 140 -6.89 -13.04 0.48
C PHE A 140 -7.12 -12.31 -0.86
N GLY A 141 -7.99 -12.87 -1.73
CA GLY A 141 -8.37 -12.19 -2.97
C GLY A 141 -9.02 -10.82 -2.73
N LYS A 142 -9.87 -10.70 -1.71
CA LYS A 142 -10.48 -9.43 -1.32
C LYS A 142 -9.46 -8.42 -0.76
N ALA A 143 -8.47 -8.89 -0.02
CA ALA A 143 -7.38 -8.05 0.44
C ALA A 143 -6.55 -7.51 -0.74
N ASP A 144 -6.22 -8.35 -1.72
CA ASP A 144 -5.51 -7.97 -2.94
C ASP A 144 -6.32 -6.99 -3.79
N ASP A 145 -7.64 -7.22 -3.95
CA ASP A 145 -8.55 -6.29 -4.63
C ASP A 145 -8.54 -4.92 -3.96
N THR A 146 -8.57 -4.87 -2.63
CA THR A 146 -8.59 -3.63 -1.86
C THR A 146 -7.28 -2.84 -2.04
N LEU A 147 -6.13 -3.52 -2.01
CA LEU A 147 -4.84 -2.90 -2.32
C LEU A 147 -4.81 -2.31 -3.72
N SER A 148 -5.31 -3.07 -4.70
CA SER A 148 -5.35 -2.66 -6.09
C SER A 148 -6.26 -1.45 -6.31
N ILE A 149 -7.44 -1.44 -5.67
CA ILE A 149 -8.38 -0.32 -5.71
C ILE A 149 -7.73 0.92 -5.08
N ALA A 150 -7.07 0.78 -3.94
CA ALA A 150 -6.42 1.89 -3.27
C ALA A 150 -5.34 2.55 -4.16
N ALA A 151 -4.42 1.75 -4.70
CA ALA A 151 -3.38 2.25 -5.59
C ALA A 151 -3.97 2.88 -6.88
N LYS A 152 -4.97 2.23 -7.47
CA LYS A 152 -5.65 2.70 -8.66
C LYS A 152 -6.34 4.03 -8.43
N SER A 153 -7.09 4.19 -7.34
CA SER A 153 -7.82 5.42 -7.05
C SER A 153 -6.88 6.62 -6.90
N ILE A 154 -5.74 6.47 -6.23
CA ILE A 154 -4.75 7.55 -6.14
C ILE A 154 -4.14 7.86 -7.51
N ALA A 155 -3.86 6.83 -8.31
CA ALA A 155 -3.32 7.02 -9.66
C ALA A 155 -4.35 7.70 -10.59
N GLU A 156 -5.61 7.34 -10.50
CA GLU A 156 -6.71 7.91 -11.30
C GLU A 156 -6.91 9.41 -11.02
N ILE A 157 -6.72 9.88 -9.80
CA ILE A 157 -6.75 11.31 -9.46
C ILE A 157 -5.78 12.12 -10.34
N ILE A 158 -4.62 11.53 -10.68
CA ILE A 158 -3.59 12.20 -11.47
C ILE A 158 -3.77 11.98 -12.97
N THR A 159 -4.29 10.82 -13.37
CA THR A 159 -4.29 10.36 -14.77
C THR A 159 -5.60 10.56 -15.49
N ILE A 160 -6.72 10.55 -14.76
CA ILE A 160 -8.05 10.72 -15.35
C ILE A 160 -8.44 12.20 -15.32
N ARG A 161 -8.86 12.70 -16.48
CA ARG A 161 -9.38 14.06 -16.63
C ARG A 161 -10.77 14.15 -16.02
N GLY A 162 -10.88 14.88 -14.92
CA GLY A 162 -12.16 15.21 -14.27
C GLY A 162 -12.71 16.57 -14.69
N THR A 163 -13.81 16.97 -14.06
CA THR A 163 -14.37 18.34 -14.21
C THR A 163 -13.43 19.36 -13.57
N ILE A 164 -12.81 19.02 -12.46
CA ILE A 164 -11.73 19.77 -11.81
C ILE A 164 -10.49 18.88 -11.91
N ASN A 165 -9.47 19.37 -12.63
CA ASN A 165 -8.25 18.59 -12.82
C ASN A 165 -7.27 18.89 -11.68
N LEU A 166 -6.81 17.82 -11.01
CA LEU A 166 -5.71 17.85 -10.09
C LEU A 166 -4.43 17.45 -10.85
N ASP A 167 -3.35 18.18 -10.66
CA ASP A 167 -2.07 17.81 -11.21
C ASP A 167 -1.22 17.00 -10.22
N PHE A 168 -0.10 16.52 -10.69
CA PHE A 168 0.83 15.77 -9.85
C PHE A 168 1.34 16.58 -8.65
N ASN A 169 1.52 17.92 -8.81
CA ASN A 169 2.05 18.75 -7.74
C ASN A 169 1.02 18.95 -6.62
N ASP A 170 -0.27 18.99 -6.96
CA ASP A 170 -1.35 19.04 -5.96
C ASP A 170 -1.33 17.78 -5.09
N VAL A 171 -1.26 16.61 -5.73
CA VAL A 171 -1.16 15.33 -5.03
C VAL A 171 0.14 15.24 -4.23
N LYS A 172 1.27 15.67 -4.80
CA LYS A 172 2.55 15.72 -4.08
C LYS A 172 2.46 16.60 -2.83
N THR A 173 1.82 17.76 -2.92
CA THR A 173 1.66 18.70 -1.78
C THR A 173 0.84 18.09 -0.65
N VAL A 174 -0.18 17.30 -0.97
CA VAL A 174 -1.01 16.62 0.04
C VAL A 174 -0.27 15.44 0.65
N LEU A 175 0.35 14.59 -0.17
CA LEU A 175 0.93 13.32 0.28
C LEU A 175 2.34 13.48 0.87
N LYS A 176 3.14 14.46 0.41
CA LYS A 176 4.52 14.64 0.90
C LYS A 176 4.52 14.93 2.40
N ASP A 177 5.27 14.13 3.14
CA ASP A 177 5.37 14.15 4.61
C ASP A 177 3.99 14.12 5.30
N GLY A 178 3.02 13.44 4.66
CA GLY A 178 1.65 13.34 5.13
C GLY A 178 1.45 12.37 6.30
N GLY A 179 2.39 11.44 6.48
CA GLY A 179 2.30 10.41 7.52
C GLY A 179 1.26 9.34 7.19
N VAL A 180 0.39 9.02 8.13
CA VAL A 180 -0.69 8.04 7.89
C VAL A 180 -1.77 8.67 7.02
N ALA A 181 -2.04 8.03 5.90
CA ALA A 181 -3.11 8.40 4.98
C ALA A 181 -4.31 7.47 5.17
N ILE A 182 -5.50 8.05 5.01
CA ILE A 182 -6.76 7.31 4.99
C ILE A 182 -7.40 7.59 3.64
N MET A 183 -7.96 6.57 3.02
CA MET A 183 -8.67 6.71 1.76
C MET A 183 -10.04 6.04 1.86
N SER A 184 -11.01 6.68 1.29
CA SER A 184 -12.37 6.15 1.20
C SER A 184 -13.03 6.60 -0.09
N THR A 185 -13.99 5.81 -0.56
CA THR A 185 -14.81 6.11 -1.74
C THR A 185 -16.26 5.93 -1.37
N GLY A 186 -17.12 6.86 -1.77
CA GLY A 186 -18.55 6.78 -1.55
C GLY A 186 -19.33 6.97 -2.84
N TYR A 187 -20.50 6.36 -2.90
CA TYR A 187 -21.39 6.40 -4.06
C TYR A 187 -22.76 6.93 -3.68
N GLY A 188 -23.34 7.75 -4.56
CA GLY A 188 -24.69 8.29 -4.39
C GLY A 188 -25.48 8.32 -5.69
N LYS A 189 -26.81 8.19 -5.62
CA LYS A 189 -27.71 8.25 -6.77
C LYS A 189 -28.92 9.16 -6.46
N GLY A 190 -29.50 9.76 -7.50
CA GLY A 190 -30.67 10.62 -7.38
C GLY A 190 -30.38 12.06 -6.95
N GLU A 191 -31.36 12.76 -6.42
CA GLU A 191 -31.25 14.19 -6.07
C GLU A 191 -30.28 14.45 -4.92
N SER A 192 -30.22 13.56 -3.92
CA SER A 192 -29.35 13.66 -2.75
C SER A 192 -28.00 12.94 -2.94
N ARG A 193 -27.61 12.65 -4.20
CA ARG A 193 -26.42 11.83 -4.51
C ARG A 193 -25.12 12.31 -3.88
N VAL A 194 -24.92 13.63 -3.78
CA VAL A 194 -23.70 14.19 -3.19
C VAL A 194 -23.64 13.91 -1.69
N SER A 195 -24.71 14.19 -0.96
CA SER A 195 -24.79 13.93 0.48
C SER A 195 -24.69 12.44 0.79
N GLN A 196 -25.31 11.59 -0.05
CA GLN A 196 -25.22 10.14 0.08
C GLN A 196 -23.78 9.65 -0.13
N ALA A 197 -23.11 10.10 -1.21
CA ALA A 197 -21.73 9.72 -1.49
C ALA A 197 -20.76 10.15 -0.39
N ILE A 198 -20.92 11.37 0.14
CA ILE A 198 -20.11 11.85 1.25
C ILE A 198 -20.35 10.99 2.51
N ASN A 199 -21.61 10.75 2.86
CA ASN A 199 -21.92 9.91 4.02
C ASN A 199 -21.40 8.49 3.86
N ASP A 200 -21.54 7.89 2.69
CA ASP A 200 -21.02 6.55 2.37
C ASP A 200 -19.48 6.51 2.50
N ALA A 201 -18.80 7.51 1.96
CA ALA A 201 -17.34 7.64 2.10
C ALA A 201 -16.90 7.78 3.56
N LEU A 202 -17.56 8.64 4.34
CA LEU A 202 -17.21 8.91 5.74
C LEU A 202 -17.52 7.74 6.69
N HIS A 203 -18.41 6.85 6.33
CA HIS A 203 -18.80 5.68 7.12
C HIS A 203 -18.22 4.37 6.59
N SER A 204 -17.26 4.44 5.67
CA SER A 204 -16.61 3.24 5.14
C SER A 204 -15.92 2.46 6.27
N PRO A 205 -16.14 1.14 6.39
CA PRO A 205 -15.47 0.30 7.39
C PRO A 205 -13.95 0.25 7.26
N LEU A 206 -13.41 0.65 6.09
CA LEU A 206 -11.96 0.78 5.87
C LEU A 206 -11.36 1.98 6.60
N LEU A 207 -12.18 2.95 6.98
CA LEU A 207 -11.76 4.07 7.83
C LEU A 207 -11.64 3.56 9.27
N ASN A 208 -10.41 3.35 9.71
CA ASN A 208 -10.15 2.90 11.07
C ASN A 208 -10.56 3.98 12.07
N ASN A 209 -11.61 3.72 12.87
CA ASN A 209 -12.11 4.56 13.97
C ASN A 209 -12.49 6.02 13.64
N ASN A 210 -12.76 6.36 12.38
CA ASN A 210 -13.35 7.64 11.97
C ASN A 210 -12.65 8.92 12.49
N ASP A 211 -11.37 8.89 12.81
CA ASP A 211 -10.66 10.10 13.27
C ASP A 211 -10.23 11.00 12.09
N ILE A 212 -11.20 11.27 11.22
CA ILE A 212 -11.05 12.18 10.07
C ILE A 212 -10.92 13.63 10.54
N PHE A 213 -11.46 13.93 11.72
CA PHE A 213 -11.50 15.28 12.28
C PHE A 213 -10.11 15.86 12.61
N ASN A 214 -9.11 14.99 12.81
CA ASN A 214 -7.74 15.39 13.05
C ASN A 214 -6.88 15.43 11.77
N SER A 215 -7.49 15.21 10.60
CA SER A 215 -6.78 15.26 9.33
C SER A 215 -6.27 16.67 9.02
N LYS A 216 -4.96 16.78 8.78
CA LYS A 216 -4.31 18.07 8.47
C LYS A 216 -4.44 18.45 6.99
N LYS A 217 -4.54 17.47 6.11
CA LYS A 217 -4.64 17.64 4.66
C LYS A 217 -5.73 16.72 4.13
N ILE A 218 -6.56 17.22 3.24
CA ILE A 218 -7.65 16.46 2.62
C ILE A 218 -7.54 16.67 1.11
N LEU A 219 -7.56 15.57 0.37
CA LEU A 219 -7.71 15.55 -1.06
C LEU A 219 -9.12 15.03 -1.37
N PHE A 220 -9.88 15.83 -2.07
CA PHE A 220 -11.26 15.52 -2.41
C PHE A 220 -11.45 15.58 -3.93
N ASN A 221 -11.97 14.49 -4.51
CA ASN A 221 -12.28 14.39 -5.93
C ASN A 221 -13.73 13.96 -6.14
N ILE A 222 -14.42 14.59 -7.11
CA ILE A 222 -15.82 14.31 -7.47
C ILE A 222 -15.89 13.99 -8.96
#